data_91670ea7f24b06826c311e1c5c18eb45
#
_entry.id   91670ea7f24b06826c311e1c5c18eb45
#
_cell.length_a   1.000
_cell.length_b   1.000
_cell.length_c   1.000
_cell.angle_alpha   90.00
_cell.angle_beta   90.00
_cell.angle_gamma   90.00
#
_symmetry.space_group_name_H-M   'P 1'
#
loop_
_entity.id
_entity.type
_entity.pdbx_description
1 polymer ?
#
loop_
_entity_poly.entity_id
_entity_poly.type
_entity_poly.pdbx_seq_one_letter_code
_entity_poly.pdbx_strand_id
1 'polypeptide(L)'
;MPDLAAGVAPAVRISKEQVTEVLEAWGKNSLAGTAFARSLYIRQSLSRSGQDASEAIKAELNRSLQRLSREQRRTTADLFQTGQSVRNVARGMGASESSVYRYRTAAIEQLAEEWTQLEAKAWRNYRSLIEERAQMGSSPLFGVAENLTVLRKALLDTDKAWVIGVDGIGGIGKTSLALAAILDHAILTRFDDVVWVSARQSQWHPVYGIVNATHPALTYASLVSRVLEQLIGAQA
;
A
#
# COMPACT_ATOMS: atom_id res chain seq x y z
N MET A 1 -17.81 -21.52 1.53
CA MET A 1 -16.63 -21.27 0.69
C MET A 1 -16.56 -19.77 0.49
N PRO A 2 -15.57 -19.03 1.01
CA PRO A 2 -15.45 -17.63 0.68
C PRO A 2 -15.03 -17.49 -0.79
N ASP A 3 -15.72 -16.62 -1.46
CA ASP A 3 -15.66 -16.34 -2.89
C ASP A 3 -14.26 -15.78 -3.27
N LEU A 4 -13.42 -16.62 -3.87
CA LEU A 4 -12.08 -16.26 -4.38
C LEU A 4 -12.14 -15.51 -5.73
N ALA A 5 -13.34 -15.19 -6.20
CA ALA A 5 -13.58 -14.74 -7.59
C ALA A 5 -13.63 -13.21 -7.76
N ALA A 6 -13.56 -12.42 -6.71
CA ALA A 6 -13.50 -10.98 -6.86
C ALA A 6 -12.17 -10.48 -6.30
N GLY A 7 -11.34 -9.91 -7.15
CA GLY A 7 -10.14 -9.16 -6.79
C GLY A 7 -10.48 -7.89 -5.99
N VAL A 8 -11.19 -8.07 -4.90
CA VAL A 8 -11.46 -7.02 -3.91
C VAL A 8 -10.12 -6.74 -3.24
N ALA A 9 -9.56 -5.57 -3.48
CA ALA A 9 -8.48 -5.06 -2.64
C ALA A 9 -8.93 -5.27 -1.19
N PRO A 10 -8.09 -5.89 -0.33
CA PRO A 10 -8.45 -6.05 1.06
C PRO A 10 -8.90 -4.69 1.58
N ALA A 11 -9.91 -4.68 2.43
CA ALA A 11 -10.38 -3.47 3.08
C ALA A 11 -9.26 -2.98 4.02
N VAL A 12 -8.24 -2.36 3.43
CA VAL A 12 -7.18 -1.70 4.18
C VAL A 12 -7.84 -0.52 4.85
N ARG A 13 -8.10 -0.65 6.12
CA ARG A 13 -8.75 0.38 6.93
C ARG A 13 -7.72 1.02 7.83
N ILE A 14 -7.55 2.31 7.69
CA ILE A 14 -6.85 3.11 8.69
C ILE A 14 -7.79 3.28 9.88
N SER A 15 -7.36 2.78 11.04
CA SER A 15 -8.20 2.80 12.24
C SER A 15 -8.15 4.15 12.94
N LYS A 16 -9.15 4.43 13.79
CA LYS A 16 -9.18 5.64 14.62
C LYS A 16 -8.00 5.71 15.58
N GLU A 17 -7.52 4.56 16.05
CA GLU A 17 -6.34 4.43 16.91
C GLU A 17 -5.08 4.87 16.18
N GLN A 18 -4.90 4.45 14.92
CA GLN A 18 -3.76 4.88 14.09
C GLN A 18 -3.80 6.39 13.80
N VAL A 19 -4.98 6.96 13.53
CA VAL A 19 -5.13 8.42 13.40
C VAL A 19 -4.76 9.12 14.70
N THR A 20 -5.23 8.62 15.84
CA THR A 20 -4.92 9.19 17.16
C THR A 20 -3.42 9.12 17.43
N GLU A 21 -2.77 7.99 17.11
CA GLU A 21 -1.31 7.83 17.19
C GLU A 21 -0.58 8.92 16.40
N VAL A 22 -0.99 9.18 15.16
CA VAL A 22 -0.40 10.24 14.32
C VAL A 22 -0.61 11.63 14.94
N LEU A 23 -1.82 11.92 15.42
CA LEU A 23 -2.12 13.21 16.05
C LEU A 23 -1.31 13.42 17.33
N GLU A 24 -1.12 12.40 18.16
CA GLU A 24 -0.28 12.46 19.35
C GLU A 24 1.21 12.60 19.00
N ALA A 25 1.67 11.93 17.95
CA ALA A 25 3.03 12.02 17.46
C ALA A 25 3.32 13.39 16.83
N TRP A 26 2.31 14.06 16.25
CA TRP A 26 2.42 15.38 15.66
C TRP A 26 2.88 16.43 16.69
N GLY A 27 2.26 16.45 17.86
CA GLY A 27 2.68 17.35 18.95
C GLY A 27 4.07 17.04 19.52
N LYS A 28 4.56 15.80 19.36
CA LYS A 28 5.86 15.33 19.87
C LYS A 28 6.97 15.31 18.80
N ASN A 29 6.64 15.68 17.57
CA ASN A 29 7.54 15.64 16.41
C ASN A 29 8.14 14.25 16.11
N SER A 30 7.35 13.18 16.35
CA SER A 30 7.75 11.76 16.22
C SER A 30 6.95 10.97 15.17
N LEU A 31 6.52 11.63 14.10
CA LEU A 31 5.61 11.08 13.09
C LEU A 31 6.15 9.84 12.37
N ALA A 32 7.47 9.77 12.12
CA ALA A 32 8.08 8.63 11.41
C ALA A 32 7.93 7.28 12.16
N GLY A 33 7.70 7.30 13.47
CA GLY A 33 7.50 6.10 14.29
C GLY A 33 6.09 5.53 14.24
N THR A 34 5.14 6.22 13.63
CA THR A 34 3.73 5.81 13.62
C THR A 34 3.45 4.66 12.65
N ALA A 35 2.39 3.90 12.91
CA ALA A 35 1.96 2.85 12.00
C ALA A 35 1.61 3.40 10.60
N PHE A 36 1.11 4.62 10.51
CA PHE A 36 0.79 5.30 9.26
C PHE A 36 2.02 5.54 8.37
N ALA A 37 3.21 5.70 8.95
CA ALA A 37 4.47 5.82 8.20
C ALA A 37 4.76 4.60 7.31
N ARG A 38 4.23 3.43 7.68
CA ARG A 38 4.40 2.17 6.94
C ARG A 38 3.30 1.95 5.89
N SER A 39 2.31 2.82 5.81
CA SER A 39 1.26 2.72 4.79
C SER A 39 1.85 2.81 3.38
N LEU A 40 1.24 2.12 2.43
CA LEU A 40 1.70 2.16 1.03
C LEU A 40 1.58 3.56 0.46
N TYR A 41 0.53 4.30 0.82
CA TYR A 41 0.33 5.68 0.41
C TYR A 41 1.52 6.58 0.80
N ILE A 42 1.98 6.50 2.06
CA ILE A 42 3.12 7.28 2.52
C ILE A 42 4.42 6.80 1.85
N ARG A 43 4.68 5.49 1.77
CA ARG A 43 5.87 4.94 1.10
C ARG A 43 5.96 5.42 -0.36
N GLN A 44 4.87 5.41 -1.11
CA GLN A 44 4.85 5.92 -2.48
C GLN A 44 5.08 7.44 -2.55
N SER A 45 4.62 8.19 -1.54
CA SER A 45 4.89 9.62 -1.45
C SER A 45 6.38 9.90 -1.24
N LEU A 46 7.04 9.10 -0.39
CA LEU A 46 8.49 9.19 -0.13
C LEU A 46 9.30 8.93 -1.41
N SER A 47 8.98 7.87 -2.13
CA SER A 47 9.67 7.49 -3.37
C SER A 47 9.59 8.59 -4.44
N ARG A 48 8.50 9.37 -4.45
CA ARG A 48 8.27 10.44 -5.43
C ARG A 48 8.90 11.77 -5.05
N SER A 49 8.95 12.09 -3.77
CA SER A 49 9.34 13.43 -3.29
C SER A 49 10.76 13.52 -2.76
N GLY A 50 11.40 12.39 -2.45
CA GLY A 50 12.70 12.35 -1.77
C GLY A 50 12.67 12.90 -0.33
N GLN A 51 11.47 13.17 0.22
CA GLN A 51 11.27 13.65 1.59
C GLN A 51 11.45 12.51 2.58
N ASP A 52 11.63 12.84 3.87
CA ASP A 52 11.55 11.85 4.93
C ASP A 52 10.08 11.55 5.31
N ALA A 53 9.89 10.46 6.07
CA ALA A 53 8.56 10.01 6.46
C ALA A 53 7.81 11.04 7.31
N SER A 54 8.50 11.77 8.18
CA SER A 54 7.88 12.79 9.04
C SER A 54 7.33 13.95 8.20
N GLU A 55 8.12 14.41 7.22
CA GLU A 55 7.71 15.49 6.32
C GLU A 55 6.51 15.07 5.44
N ALA A 56 6.54 13.86 4.89
CA ALA A 56 5.44 13.33 4.07
C ALA A 56 4.14 13.21 4.89
N ILE A 57 4.21 12.66 6.11
CA ILE A 57 3.05 12.53 7.00
C ILE A 57 2.55 13.91 7.43
N LYS A 58 3.44 14.83 7.77
CA LYS A 58 3.08 16.20 8.15
C LYS A 58 2.39 16.96 7.02
N ALA A 59 2.89 16.80 5.80
CA ALA A 59 2.27 17.39 4.61
C ALA A 59 0.87 16.83 4.38
N GLU A 60 0.68 15.51 4.52
CA GLU A 60 -0.64 14.87 4.38
C GLU A 60 -1.59 15.29 5.51
N LEU A 61 -1.13 15.27 6.75
CA LEU A 61 -1.92 15.72 7.89
C LEU A 61 -2.41 17.15 7.69
N ASN A 62 -1.53 18.06 7.27
CA ASN A 62 -1.89 19.44 7.00
C ASN A 62 -2.95 19.57 5.89
N ARG A 63 -2.83 18.78 4.82
CA ARG A 63 -3.84 18.74 3.74
C ARG A 63 -5.19 18.25 4.24
N SER A 64 -5.19 17.17 5.01
CA SER A 64 -6.41 16.59 5.57
C SER A 64 -7.08 17.51 6.61
N LEU A 65 -6.29 18.17 7.45
CA LEU A 65 -6.79 19.14 8.41
C LEU A 65 -7.51 20.32 7.73
N GLN A 66 -7.09 20.73 6.54
CA GLN A 66 -7.78 21.82 5.80
C GLN A 66 -9.18 21.44 5.32
N ARG A 67 -9.48 20.14 5.23
CA ARG A 67 -10.81 19.64 4.82
C ARG A 67 -11.77 19.49 6.00
N LEU A 68 -11.28 19.59 7.23
CA LEU A 68 -12.09 19.58 8.44
C LEU A 68 -12.83 20.92 8.61
N SER A 69 -13.95 20.91 9.34
CA SER A 69 -14.61 22.14 9.76
C SER A 69 -13.67 23.02 10.60
N ARG A 70 -13.99 24.29 10.72
CA ARG A 70 -13.21 25.22 11.52
C ARG A 70 -13.08 24.75 12.98
N GLU A 71 -14.17 24.28 13.55
CA GLU A 71 -14.26 23.80 14.93
C GLU A 71 -13.44 22.51 15.11
N GLN A 72 -13.57 21.56 14.21
CA GLN A 72 -12.81 20.31 14.21
C GLN A 72 -11.31 20.58 14.12
N ARG A 73 -10.90 21.41 13.15
CA ARG A 73 -9.49 21.75 12.92
C ARG A 73 -8.88 22.44 14.14
N ARG A 74 -9.56 23.44 14.69
CA ARG A 74 -9.10 24.15 15.88
C ARG A 74 -8.98 23.20 17.08
N THR A 75 -10.02 22.40 17.31
CA THR A 75 -10.00 21.38 18.38
C THR A 75 -8.82 20.43 18.24
N THR A 76 -8.57 19.93 17.03
CA THR A 76 -7.46 18.99 16.76
C THR A 76 -6.10 19.66 17.02
N ALA A 77 -5.88 20.89 16.52
CA ALA A 77 -4.64 21.61 16.73
C ALA A 77 -4.42 21.95 18.22
N ASP A 78 -5.44 22.45 18.90
CA ASP A 78 -5.34 22.85 20.30
C ASP A 78 -5.09 21.64 21.22
N LEU A 79 -5.73 20.50 20.99
CA LEU A 79 -5.55 19.29 21.80
C LEU A 79 -4.22 18.58 21.51
N PHE A 80 -3.87 18.37 20.24
CA PHE A 80 -2.79 17.47 19.86
C PHE A 80 -1.48 18.20 19.54
N GLN A 81 -1.53 19.34 18.85
CA GLN A 81 -0.32 20.09 18.50
C GLN A 81 0.18 20.95 19.67
N THR A 82 -0.72 21.64 20.36
CA THR A 82 -0.35 22.53 21.48
C THR A 82 -0.53 21.89 22.87
N GLY A 83 -1.09 20.68 22.95
CA GLY A 83 -1.24 19.92 24.21
C GLY A 83 -2.20 20.55 25.21
N GLN A 84 -3.17 21.36 24.77
CA GLN A 84 -4.12 21.99 25.69
C GLN A 84 -5.10 20.96 26.26
N SER A 85 -5.56 21.23 27.50
CA SER A 85 -6.64 20.43 28.10
C SER A 85 -7.99 20.72 27.39
N VAL A 86 -8.90 19.73 27.38
CA VAL A 86 -10.26 19.89 26.87
C VAL A 86 -10.97 21.10 27.45
N ARG A 87 -10.79 21.35 28.75
CA ARG A 87 -11.37 22.49 29.46
C ARG A 87 -10.88 23.84 28.91
N ASN A 88 -9.57 23.92 28.60
CA ASN A 88 -8.99 25.15 28.06
C ASN A 88 -9.46 25.40 26.62
N VAL A 89 -9.50 24.35 25.81
CA VAL A 89 -10.05 24.41 24.44
C VAL A 89 -11.50 24.84 24.46
N ALA A 90 -12.33 24.25 25.34
CA ALA A 90 -13.75 24.60 25.47
C ALA A 90 -13.93 26.08 25.83
N ARG A 91 -13.15 26.57 26.80
CA ARG A 91 -13.16 28.00 27.19
C ARG A 91 -12.72 28.90 26.04
N GLY A 92 -11.63 28.57 25.36
CA GLY A 92 -11.11 29.34 24.22
C GLY A 92 -12.03 29.38 23.00
N MET A 93 -12.88 28.36 22.85
CA MET A 93 -13.88 28.27 21.78
C MET A 93 -15.26 28.81 22.18
N GLY A 94 -15.51 29.15 23.44
CA GLY A 94 -16.84 29.48 23.93
C GLY A 94 -17.84 28.31 23.83
N ALA A 95 -17.34 27.06 23.97
CA ALA A 95 -18.11 25.83 23.78
C ALA A 95 -18.12 25.00 25.07
N SER A 96 -19.00 23.99 25.13
CA SER A 96 -18.96 22.98 26.20
C SER A 96 -17.86 21.94 25.98
N GLU A 97 -17.38 21.32 27.06
CA GLU A 97 -16.42 20.19 26.95
C GLU A 97 -16.99 19.04 26.11
N SER A 98 -18.29 18.76 26.22
CA SER A 98 -18.96 17.75 25.38
C SER A 98 -18.92 18.11 23.89
N SER A 99 -18.99 19.37 23.52
CA SER A 99 -18.83 19.82 22.13
C SER A 99 -17.39 19.59 21.64
N VAL A 100 -16.39 19.85 22.48
CA VAL A 100 -14.98 19.59 22.15
C VAL A 100 -14.75 18.11 21.91
N TYR A 101 -15.27 17.23 22.77
CA TYR A 101 -15.18 15.77 22.55
C TYR A 101 -15.87 15.35 21.24
N ARG A 102 -17.04 15.91 20.93
CA ARG A 102 -17.73 15.62 19.66
C ARG A 102 -16.92 16.07 18.46
N TYR A 103 -16.33 17.28 18.47
CA TYR A 103 -15.48 17.76 17.38
C TYR A 103 -14.22 16.91 17.22
N ARG A 104 -13.58 16.51 18.31
CA ARG A 104 -12.43 15.59 18.30
C ARG A 104 -12.79 14.26 17.64
N THR A 105 -13.87 13.63 18.09
CA THR A 105 -14.30 12.32 17.57
C THR A 105 -14.62 12.40 16.09
N ALA A 106 -15.39 13.42 15.68
CA ALA A 106 -15.76 13.62 14.28
C ALA A 106 -14.52 13.91 13.40
N ALA A 107 -13.53 14.66 13.90
CA ALA A 107 -12.27 14.89 13.20
C ALA A 107 -11.49 13.59 12.97
N ILE A 108 -11.34 12.77 14.00
CA ILE A 108 -10.64 11.47 13.92
C ILE A 108 -11.36 10.53 12.95
N GLU A 109 -12.68 10.48 12.98
CA GLU A 109 -13.49 9.67 12.06
C GLU A 109 -13.30 10.12 10.60
N GLN A 110 -13.36 11.41 10.36
CA GLN A 110 -13.18 11.96 9.00
C GLN A 110 -11.77 11.72 8.47
N LEU A 111 -10.73 11.90 9.30
CA LEU A 111 -9.35 11.61 8.92
C LEU A 111 -9.14 10.11 8.64
N ALA A 112 -9.72 9.23 9.47
CA ALA A 112 -9.62 7.78 9.28
C ALA A 112 -10.27 7.34 7.96
N GLU A 113 -11.43 7.88 7.62
CA GLU A 113 -12.12 7.61 6.36
C GLU A 113 -11.29 8.11 5.17
N GLU A 114 -10.82 9.35 5.21
CA GLU A 114 -10.02 9.95 4.15
C GLU A 114 -8.72 9.15 3.90
N TRP A 115 -7.97 8.83 4.96
CA TRP A 115 -6.71 8.10 4.83
C TRP A 115 -6.94 6.64 4.40
N THR A 116 -8.05 6.04 4.79
CA THR A 116 -8.49 4.73 4.27
C THR A 116 -8.68 4.79 2.75
N GLN A 117 -9.31 5.83 2.23
CA GLN A 117 -9.52 6.01 0.80
C GLN A 117 -8.20 6.24 0.04
N LEU A 118 -7.28 7.03 0.61
CA LEU A 118 -5.95 7.25 0.03
C LEU A 118 -5.14 5.95 -0.02
N GLU A 119 -5.11 5.19 1.05
CA GLU A 119 -4.43 3.90 1.14
C GLU A 119 -5.05 2.89 0.16
N ALA A 120 -6.37 2.78 0.11
CA ALA A 120 -7.05 1.90 -0.85
C ALA A 120 -6.76 2.28 -2.31
N LYS A 121 -6.64 3.58 -2.61
CA LYS A 121 -6.23 4.05 -3.93
C LYS A 121 -4.78 3.68 -4.24
N ALA A 122 -3.86 3.85 -3.27
CA ALA A 122 -2.46 3.47 -3.42
C ALA A 122 -2.32 1.97 -3.72
N TRP A 123 -3.06 1.12 -3.02
CA TRP A 123 -3.09 -0.33 -3.25
C TRP A 123 -3.63 -0.70 -4.64
N ARG A 124 -4.71 -0.08 -5.09
CA ARG A 124 -5.22 -0.33 -6.45
C ARG A 124 -4.19 0.03 -7.51
N ASN A 125 -3.56 1.20 -7.39
CA ASN A 125 -2.54 1.65 -8.34
C ASN A 125 -1.32 0.72 -8.34
N TYR A 126 -0.86 0.30 -7.15
CA TYR A 126 0.28 -0.60 -7.03
C TYR A 126 0.00 -1.98 -7.62
N ARG A 127 -1.19 -2.52 -7.36
CA ARG A 127 -1.64 -3.77 -7.99
C ARG A 127 -1.64 -3.67 -9.51
N SER A 128 -2.22 -2.61 -10.06
CA SER A 128 -2.24 -2.37 -11.51
C SER A 128 -0.84 -2.26 -12.11
N LEU A 129 0.09 -1.61 -11.39
CA LEU A 129 1.50 -1.53 -11.79
C LEU A 129 2.17 -2.91 -11.87
N ILE A 130 1.93 -3.79 -10.90
CA ILE A 130 2.48 -5.15 -10.90
C ILE A 130 1.87 -5.98 -12.04
N GLU A 131 0.56 -5.88 -12.27
CA GLU A 131 -0.13 -6.54 -13.38
C GLU A 131 0.40 -6.05 -14.74
N GLU A 132 0.67 -4.77 -14.89
CA GLU A 132 1.30 -4.18 -16.08
C GLU A 132 2.73 -4.70 -16.28
N ARG A 133 3.56 -4.70 -15.23
CA ARG A 133 4.93 -5.26 -15.27
C ARG A 133 4.92 -6.75 -15.66
N ALA A 134 3.93 -7.50 -15.18
CA ALA A 134 3.76 -8.91 -15.51
C ALA A 134 3.23 -9.13 -16.92
N GLN A 135 2.72 -8.09 -17.58
CA GLN A 135 1.99 -8.17 -18.87
C GLN A 135 0.86 -9.21 -18.84
N MET A 136 0.22 -9.34 -17.69
CA MET A 136 -0.85 -10.31 -17.43
C MET A 136 -1.92 -9.66 -16.56
N GLY A 137 -3.18 -9.84 -16.93
CA GLY A 137 -4.29 -9.56 -16.04
C GLY A 137 -4.45 -10.67 -14.99
N SER A 138 -5.04 -10.34 -13.85
CA SER A 138 -5.42 -11.33 -12.85
C SER A 138 -6.62 -12.13 -13.36
N SER A 139 -6.36 -13.27 -13.98
CA SER A 139 -7.42 -14.21 -14.36
C SER A 139 -7.76 -15.13 -13.19
N PRO A 140 -9.05 -15.55 -13.05
CA PRO A 140 -9.43 -16.54 -12.06
C PRO A 140 -8.61 -17.81 -12.22
N LEU A 141 -8.07 -18.31 -11.13
CA LEU A 141 -7.32 -19.57 -11.09
C LEU A 141 -8.24 -20.65 -10.50
N PHE A 142 -8.34 -21.78 -11.18
CA PHE A 142 -9.15 -22.92 -10.74
C PHE A 142 -8.26 -24.07 -10.27
N GLY A 143 -8.62 -24.72 -9.17
CA GLY A 143 -7.93 -25.91 -8.66
C GLY A 143 -6.56 -25.66 -8.06
N VAL A 144 -6.14 -24.41 -7.82
CA VAL A 144 -4.79 -24.05 -7.34
C VAL A 144 -4.74 -23.54 -5.90
N ALA A 145 -5.84 -23.62 -5.16
CA ALA A 145 -5.95 -23.04 -3.82
C ALA A 145 -4.89 -23.58 -2.83
N GLU A 146 -4.60 -24.88 -2.89
CA GLU A 146 -3.58 -25.52 -2.07
C GLU A 146 -2.17 -25.00 -2.44
N ASN A 147 -1.82 -25.02 -3.73
CA ASN A 147 -0.54 -24.51 -4.23
C ASN A 147 -0.33 -23.04 -3.89
N LEU A 148 -1.39 -22.24 -4.00
CA LEU A 148 -1.35 -20.82 -3.63
C LEU A 148 -1.09 -20.63 -2.14
N THR A 149 -1.70 -21.46 -1.28
CA THR A 149 -1.48 -21.44 0.16
C THR A 149 -0.03 -21.81 0.51
N VAL A 150 0.52 -22.86 -0.12
CA VAL A 150 1.90 -23.27 0.06
C VAL A 150 2.88 -22.18 -0.37
N LEU A 151 2.64 -21.57 -1.53
CA LEU A 151 3.50 -20.51 -2.07
C LEU A 151 3.47 -19.24 -1.18
N ARG A 152 2.28 -18.84 -0.73
CA ARG A 152 2.13 -17.71 0.22
C ARG A 152 2.87 -17.96 1.52
N LYS A 153 2.73 -19.15 2.09
CA LYS A 153 3.45 -19.52 3.31
C LYS A 153 4.97 -19.46 3.11
N ALA A 154 5.47 -19.96 1.98
CA ALA A 154 6.89 -19.92 1.66
C ALA A 154 7.40 -18.48 1.47
N LEU A 155 6.62 -17.60 0.86
CA LEU A 155 6.95 -16.16 0.69
C LEU A 155 6.96 -15.37 2.00
N LEU A 156 6.13 -15.77 2.96
CA LEU A 156 6.08 -15.12 4.28
C LEU A 156 7.13 -15.64 5.26
N ASP A 157 7.65 -16.87 5.04
CA ASP A 157 8.65 -17.52 5.89
C ASP A 157 10.07 -17.21 5.36
N THR A 158 10.55 -16.01 5.68
CA THR A 158 11.87 -15.53 5.20
C THR A 158 13.06 -16.19 5.85
N ASP A 159 12.87 -16.95 6.93
CA ASP A 159 13.95 -17.61 7.64
C ASP A 159 14.40 -18.91 6.95
N LYS A 160 13.59 -19.44 6.02
CA LYS A 160 13.83 -20.74 5.41
C LYS A 160 14.35 -20.70 3.98
N ALA A 161 13.97 -19.73 3.17
CA ALA A 161 14.34 -19.72 1.76
C ALA A 161 14.45 -18.31 1.18
N TRP A 162 15.59 -18.04 0.53
CA TRP A 162 15.82 -16.84 -0.27
C TRP A 162 15.36 -17.01 -1.72
N VAL A 163 15.19 -18.25 -2.16
CA VAL A 163 14.76 -18.61 -3.51
C VAL A 163 13.66 -19.64 -3.42
N ILE A 164 12.55 -19.37 -4.11
CA ILE A 164 11.41 -20.27 -4.21
C ILE A 164 11.23 -20.64 -5.70
N GLY A 165 11.40 -21.93 -6.01
CA GLY A 165 11.17 -22.48 -7.35
C GLY A 165 9.72 -22.96 -7.50
N VAL A 166 9.07 -22.57 -8.60
CA VAL A 166 7.76 -23.11 -9.00
C VAL A 166 7.95 -23.88 -10.30
N ASP A 167 7.94 -25.22 -10.21
CA ASP A 167 8.12 -26.12 -11.35
C ASP A 167 6.82 -26.78 -11.79
N GLY A 168 6.81 -27.32 -13.00
CA GLY A 168 5.66 -28.03 -13.61
C GLY A 168 5.62 -27.89 -15.14
N ILE A 169 4.71 -28.63 -15.77
CA ILE A 169 4.55 -28.66 -17.21
C ILE A 169 4.17 -27.30 -17.81
N GLY A 170 4.50 -27.08 -19.08
CA GLY A 170 4.14 -25.86 -19.83
C GLY A 170 2.62 -25.64 -19.83
N GLY A 171 2.21 -24.39 -19.68
CA GLY A 171 0.77 -24.02 -19.74
C GLY A 171 -0.04 -24.26 -18.48
N ILE A 172 0.48 -24.93 -17.44
CA ILE A 172 -0.28 -25.25 -16.21
C ILE A 172 -0.61 -24.02 -15.31
N GLY A 173 -0.14 -22.84 -15.67
CA GLY A 173 -0.47 -21.62 -14.93
C GLY A 173 0.54 -21.19 -13.86
N LYS A 174 1.81 -21.67 -13.92
CA LYS A 174 2.87 -21.28 -12.95
C LYS A 174 3.03 -19.77 -12.78
N THR A 175 3.08 -19.05 -13.87
CA THR A 175 3.22 -17.58 -13.87
C THR A 175 2.00 -16.91 -13.27
N SER A 176 0.81 -17.41 -13.59
CA SER A 176 -0.45 -16.89 -13.00
C SER A 176 -0.55 -17.18 -11.51
N LEU A 177 -0.07 -18.37 -11.07
CA LEU A 177 0.02 -18.72 -9.66
C LEU A 177 0.99 -17.78 -8.90
N ALA A 178 2.17 -17.52 -9.49
CA ALA A 178 3.15 -16.60 -8.91
C ALA A 178 2.59 -15.18 -8.80
N LEU A 179 1.94 -14.68 -9.86
CA LEU A 179 1.29 -13.37 -9.85
C LEU A 179 0.18 -13.30 -8.78
N ALA A 180 -0.68 -14.31 -8.70
CA ALA A 180 -1.75 -14.36 -7.71
C ALA A 180 -1.21 -14.40 -6.27
N ALA A 181 -0.08 -15.09 -6.03
CA ALA A 181 0.57 -15.09 -4.73
C ALA A 181 1.14 -13.70 -4.38
N ILE A 182 1.85 -13.07 -5.31
CA ILE A 182 2.46 -11.75 -5.12
C ILE A 182 1.40 -10.67 -4.90
N LEU A 183 0.26 -10.74 -5.58
CA LEU A 183 -0.85 -9.79 -5.43
C LEU A 183 -1.64 -9.99 -4.12
N ASP A 184 -1.28 -10.98 -3.30
CA ASP A 184 -1.83 -11.12 -1.96
C ASP A 184 -1.40 -9.96 -1.06
N HIS A 185 -2.35 -9.42 -0.30
CA HIS A 185 -2.09 -8.27 0.55
C HIS A 185 -1.00 -8.52 1.60
N ALA A 186 -0.98 -9.70 2.23
CA ALA A 186 0.02 -10.04 3.23
C ALA A 186 1.44 -10.08 2.63
N ILE A 187 1.57 -10.52 1.38
CA ILE A 187 2.84 -10.51 0.66
C ILE A 187 3.25 -9.08 0.32
N LEU A 188 2.34 -8.31 -0.28
CA LEU A 188 2.62 -6.92 -0.68
C LEU A 188 2.97 -6.00 0.51
N THR A 189 2.43 -6.28 1.70
CA THR A 189 2.77 -5.52 2.92
C THR A 189 4.07 -5.97 3.57
N ARG A 190 4.53 -7.19 3.27
CA ARG A 190 5.77 -7.76 3.82
C ARG A 190 7.01 -7.21 3.13
N PHE A 191 6.93 -6.92 1.83
CA PHE A 191 8.05 -6.46 1.01
C PHE A 191 7.91 -4.97 0.69
N ASP A 192 9.04 -4.27 0.57
CA ASP A 192 9.05 -2.84 0.25
C ASP A 192 8.68 -2.58 -1.21
N ASP A 193 9.10 -3.44 -2.13
CA ASP A 193 8.74 -3.37 -3.55
C ASP A 193 8.70 -4.77 -4.19
N VAL A 194 8.08 -4.86 -5.37
CA VAL A 194 8.00 -6.05 -6.21
C VAL A 194 8.51 -5.73 -7.60
N VAL A 195 9.55 -6.45 -7.99
CA VAL A 195 10.11 -6.40 -9.34
C VAL A 195 9.66 -7.63 -10.11
N TRP A 196 9.14 -7.43 -11.31
CA TRP A 196 8.73 -8.52 -12.19
C TRP A 196 9.57 -8.52 -13.45
N VAL A 197 10.35 -9.59 -13.64
CA VAL A 197 11.16 -9.75 -14.86
C VAL A 197 10.80 -11.07 -15.54
N SER A 198 10.52 -11.02 -16.83
CA SER A 198 10.22 -12.20 -17.65
C SER A 198 11.37 -12.50 -18.59
N ALA A 199 11.81 -13.77 -18.60
CA ALA A 199 12.80 -14.30 -19.54
C ALA A 199 12.14 -15.01 -20.74
N ARG A 200 10.84 -14.85 -20.96
CA ARG A 200 10.14 -15.49 -22.08
C ARG A 200 10.68 -15.00 -23.41
N GLN A 201 11.00 -15.95 -24.31
CA GLN A 201 11.43 -15.67 -25.68
C GLN A 201 10.24 -15.57 -26.64
N SER A 202 9.11 -16.20 -26.31
CA SER A 202 7.90 -16.18 -27.10
C SER A 202 6.67 -16.25 -26.22
N GLN A 203 5.56 -15.71 -26.69
CA GLN A 203 4.26 -15.81 -26.03
C GLN A 203 3.19 -16.21 -27.07
N TRP A 204 2.18 -16.93 -26.61
CA TRP A 204 1.03 -17.25 -27.42
C TRP A 204 0.04 -16.08 -27.42
N HIS A 205 -0.37 -15.65 -28.60
CA HIS A 205 -1.40 -14.62 -28.77
C HIS A 205 -2.65 -15.25 -29.43
N PRO A 206 -3.87 -14.98 -28.93
CA PRO A 206 -5.09 -15.62 -29.45
C PRO A 206 -5.33 -15.43 -30.96
N VAL A 207 -4.86 -14.31 -31.52
CA VAL A 207 -5.07 -13.96 -32.93
C VAL A 207 -3.85 -14.30 -33.81
N TYR A 208 -2.64 -14.07 -33.27
CA TYR A 208 -1.40 -14.18 -34.07
C TYR A 208 -0.60 -15.46 -33.79
N GLY A 209 -1.11 -16.35 -32.90
CA GLY A 209 -0.38 -17.57 -32.53
C GLY A 209 0.85 -17.29 -31.69
N ILE A 210 1.96 -18.00 -31.93
CA ILE A 210 3.21 -17.78 -31.19
C ILE A 210 3.89 -16.53 -31.76
N VAL A 211 4.01 -15.50 -30.96
CA VAL A 211 4.76 -14.27 -31.27
C VAL A 211 6.03 -14.21 -30.42
N ASN A 212 7.13 -13.75 -31.03
CA ASN A 212 8.37 -13.56 -30.30
C ASN A 212 8.24 -12.41 -29.32
N ALA A 213 8.81 -12.56 -28.13
CA ALA A 213 8.89 -11.48 -27.17
C ALA A 213 9.81 -10.37 -27.72
N THR A 214 9.47 -9.13 -27.41
CA THR A 214 10.18 -7.93 -27.86
C THR A 214 11.65 -7.92 -27.40
N HIS A 215 11.99 -8.69 -26.36
CA HIS A 215 13.34 -8.80 -25.81
C HIS A 215 13.69 -10.28 -25.59
N PRO A 216 14.36 -10.94 -26.55
CA PRO A 216 14.79 -12.31 -26.39
C PRO A 216 15.93 -12.43 -25.38
N ALA A 217 15.95 -13.52 -24.65
CA ALA A 217 16.98 -13.95 -23.70
C ALA A 217 17.38 -12.90 -22.64
N LEU A 218 17.11 -13.24 -21.37
CA LEU A 218 17.54 -12.45 -20.23
C LEU A 218 19.04 -12.68 -20.00
N THR A 219 19.88 -11.70 -20.31
CA THR A 219 21.27 -11.67 -19.88
C THR A 219 21.38 -11.06 -18.47
N TYR A 220 22.49 -11.28 -17.79
CA TYR A 220 22.73 -10.64 -16.48
C TYR A 220 22.61 -9.10 -16.56
N ALA A 221 23.21 -8.49 -17.58
CA ALA A 221 23.13 -7.05 -17.76
C ALA A 221 21.71 -6.56 -17.97
N SER A 222 20.93 -7.24 -18.80
CA SER A 222 19.52 -6.87 -19.05
C SER A 222 18.64 -7.14 -17.82
N LEU A 223 18.93 -8.16 -17.02
CA LEU A 223 18.26 -8.40 -15.73
C LEU A 223 18.48 -7.20 -14.79
N VAL A 224 19.74 -6.83 -14.58
CA VAL A 224 20.09 -5.71 -13.69
C VAL A 224 19.45 -4.42 -14.18
N SER A 225 19.54 -4.10 -15.48
CA SER A 225 18.89 -2.91 -16.04
C SER A 225 17.39 -2.88 -15.77
N ARG A 226 16.66 -3.98 -16.01
CA ARG A 226 15.21 -4.05 -15.78
C ARG A 226 14.85 -3.94 -14.30
N VAL A 227 15.68 -4.51 -13.41
CA VAL A 227 15.49 -4.36 -11.97
C VAL A 227 15.65 -2.89 -11.57
N LEU A 228 16.71 -2.24 -12.01
CA LEU A 228 16.97 -0.84 -11.73
C LEU A 228 15.89 0.09 -12.32
N GLU A 229 15.47 -0.13 -13.56
CA GLU A 229 14.38 0.61 -14.18
C GLU A 229 13.08 0.53 -13.37
N GLN A 230 12.75 -0.64 -12.82
CA GLN A 230 11.54 -0.81 -12.03
C GLN A 230 11.65 -0.22 -10.62
N LEU A 231 12.84 -0.23 -10.02
CA LEU A 231 13.07 0.32 -8.67
C LEU A 231 13.33 1.83 -8.68
N ILE A 232 14.07 2.33 -9.66
CA ILE A 232 14.52 3.73 -9.74
C ILE A 232 13.69 4.52 -10.76
N GLY A 233 13.33 3.91 -11.89
CA GLY A 233 12.59 4.57 -12.97
C GLY A 233 11.14 4.94 -12.62
N ALA A 234 10.61 4.41 -11.53
CA ALA A 234 9.35 4.89 -10.94
C ALA A 234 9.51 6.24 -10.21
N GLN A 235 10.72 6.80 -10.20
CA GLN A 235 11.08 8.08 -9.58
C GLN A 235 11.29 9.21 -10.59
N ALA A 236 11.17 8.93 -11.90
CA ALA A 236 11.36 9.92 -12.97
C ALA A 236 10.02 10.50 -13.48
#